data_b090aa9777ec19fb06248523e9af9156
#
_entry.id   b090aa9777ec19fb06248523e9af9156
#
_cell.length_a   1.000
_cell.length_b   1.000
_cell.length_c   1.000
_cell.angle_alpha   90.00
_cell.angle_beta   90.00
_cell.angle_gamma   90.00
#
_symmetry.space_group_name_H-M   'P 1'
#
loop_
_entity.id
_entity.type
_entity.pdbx_description
1 polymer ?
#
loop_
_entity_poly.entity_id
_entity_poly.type
_entity_poly.pdbx_seq_one_letter_code
_entity_poly.pdbx_strand_id
1 'polypeptide(L)'
;VEQGMHDRYDERCGCVPQEVIDRINMEYETIIPNRFTDYILMIWDIHNFCRTPQRVFEFCKRKGIQPPPDGIIPLGPGRGSAGGSMVCYCLGITQCDPILFGLFFERFLNSERIAYPDIDFDISQKYRHIGIAYIADTYGEAYVAQIITYNTLSKNTVVHDVLQTANVPN
;
A
#
# COMPACT_ATOMS: atom_id res chain seq x y z
N VAL A 1 -4.09 12.67 -8.24
CA VAL A 1 -5.23 12.72 -7.31
C VAL A 1 -6.49 13.15 -8.04
N GLU A 2 -6.45 14.25 -8.80
CA GLU A 2 -7.63 14.80 -9.52
C GLU A 2 -8.30 13.73 -10.41
N GLN A 3 -7.56 13.07 -11.29
CA GLN A 3 -8.10 11.96 -12.09
C GLN A 3 -8.71 10.87 -11.20
N GLY A 4 -8.05 10.52 -10.09
CA GLY A 4 -8.56 9.50 -9.18
C GLY A 4 -9.83 9.90 -8.42
N MET A 5 -10.09 11.19 -8.21
CA MET A 5 -11.40 11.65 -7.71
C MET A 5 -12.51 11.33 -8.72
N HIS A 6 -12.28 11.67 -9.98
CA HIS A 6 -13.24 11.38 -11.04
C HIS A 6 -13.46 9.88 -11.20
N ASP A 7 -12.40 9.08 -11.25
CA ASP A 7 -12.48 7.62 -11.35
C ASP A 7 -13.27 6.97 -10.20
N ARG A 8 -13.24 7.56 -9.00
CA ARG A 8 -13.89 7.03 -7.81
C ARG A 8 -15.34 7.49 -7.60
N TYR A 9 -15.64 8.71 -8.05
CA TYR A 9 -16.91 9.36 -7.69
C TYR A 9 -17.86 9.64 -8.86
N ASP A 10 -17.35 9.85 -10.09
CA ASP A 10 -18.23 10.16 -11.22
C ASP A 10 -19.23 9.04 -11.54
N GLU A 11 -18.80 7.77 -11.50
CA GLU A 11 -19.69 6.65 -11.71
C GLU A 11 -20.71 6.44 -10.56
N ARG A 12 -20.33 6.83 -9.33
CA ARG A 12 -21.15 6.62 -8.12
C ARG A 12 -22.14 7.76 -7.88
N CYS A 13 -21.73 8.99 -8.13
CA CYS A 13 -22.44 10.21 -7.73
C CYS A 13 -22.75 11.14 -8.89
N GLY A 14 -22.25 10.86 -10.11
CA GLY A 14 -22.39 11.74 -11.29
C GLY A 14 -21.48 12.97 -11.28
N CYS A 15 -20.84 13.27 -10.15
CA CYS A 15 -19.82 14.31 -9.98
C CYS A 15 -19.04 14.05 -8.70
N VAL A 16 -17.88 14.71 -8.56
CA VAL A 16 -17.10 14.68 -7.31
C VAL A 16 -17.81 15.53 -6.25
N PRO A 17 -18.18 14.96 -5.08
CA PRO A 17 -18.80 15.73 -4.00
C PRO A 17 -17.84 16.80 -3.44
N GLN A 18 -18.40 17.96 -3.04
CA GLN A 18 -17.61 19.05 -2.48
C GLN A 18 -16.84 18.61 -1.22
N GLU A 19 -17.42 17.75 -0.40
CA GLU A 19 -16.80 17.19 0.80
C GLU A 19 -15.48 16.45 0.49
N VAL A 20 -15.40 15.77 -0.65
CA VAL A 20 -14.17 15.09 -1.11
C VAL A 20 -13.08 16.11 -1.45
N ILE A 21 -13.46 17.17 -2.15
CA ILE A 21 -12.56 18.26 -2.54
C ILE A 21 -12.03 18.96 -1.27
N ASP A 22 -12.90 19.29 -0.34
CA ASP A 22 -12.55 19.94 0.92
C ASP A 22 -11.62 19.07 1.75
N ARG A 23 -11.88 17.76 1.81
CA ARG A 23 -11.03 16.79 2.49
C ARG A 23 -9.64 16.70 1.88
N ILE A 24 -9.51 16.64 0.57
CA ILE A 24 -8.23 16.62 -0.14
C ILE A 24 -7.44 17.91 0.12
N ASN A 25 -8.10 19.06 0.06
CA ASN A 25 -7.44 20.34 0.34
C ASN A 25 -6.89 20.38 1.77
N MET A 26 -7.67 19.93 2.75
CA MET A 26 -7.22 19.81 4.13
C MET A 26 -6.00 18.86 4.28
N GLU A 27 -6.03 17.72 3.60
CA GLU A 27 -4.89 16.79 3.62
C GLU A 27 -3.63 17.39 2.98
N TYR A 28 -3.78 18.16 1.89
CA TYR A 28 -2.68 18.87 1.24
C TYR A 28 -2.01 19.88 2.15
N GLU A 29 -2.75 20.57 3.03
CA GLU A 29 -2.18 21.49 4.02
C GLU A 29 -1.19 20.82 4.98
N THR A 30 -1.30 19.50 5.16
CA THR A 30 -0.36 18.72 5.96
C THR A 30 0.70 18.03 5.11
N ILE A 31 0.33 17.42 3.98
CA ILE A 31 1.23 16.62 3.14
C ILE A 31 2.32 17.48 2.48
N ILE A 32 1.94 18.63 1.90
CA ILE A 32 2.86 19.43 1.08
C ILE A 32 3.93 20.13 1.93
N PRO A 33 3.59 20.87 3.00
CA PRO A 33 4.59 21.54 3.81
C PRO A 33 5.59 20.60 4.47
N ASN A 34 5.12 19.38 4.84
CA ASN A 34 5.95 18.36 5.47
C ASN A 34 6.77 17.51 4.48
N ARG A 35 6.69 17.79 3.17
CA ARG A 35 7.43 17.11 2.10
C ARG A 35 7.13 15.61 2.01
N PHE A 36 5.91 15.18 2.34
CA PHE A 36 5.50 13.79 2.24
C PHE A 36 5.05 13.41 0.82
N THR A 37 4.97 14.38 -0.08
CA THR A 37 4.54 14.18 -1.48
C THR A 37 5.38 13.11 -2.18
N ASP A 38 6.71 13.21 -2.10
CA ASP A 38 7.62 12.28 -2.79
C ASP A 38 7.47 10.85 -2.26
N TYR A 39 7.28 10.72 -0.94
CA TYR A 39 7.04 9.42 -0.31
C TYR A 39 5.73 8.78 -0.79
N ILE A 40 4.64 9.55 -0.82
CA ILE A 40 3.34 9.07 -1.30
C ILE A 40 3.41 8.71 -2.79
N LEU A 41 4.11 9.50 -3.60
CA LEU A 41 4.31 9.21 -5.03
C LEU A 41 5.15 7.96 -5.26
N MET A 42 6.15 7.71 -4.43
CA MET A 42 6.93 6.47 -4.47
C MET A 42 6.04 5.25 -4.21
N ILE A 43 5.18 5.30 -3.19
CA ILE A 43 4.24 4.21 -2.91
C ILE A 43 3.22 4.04 -4.04
N TRP A 44 2.70 5.15 -4.57
CA TRP A 44 1.82 5.12 -5.73
C TRP A 44 2.47 4.49 -6.96
N ASP A 45 3.75 4.78 -7.24
CA ASP A 45 4.48 4.20 -8.38
C ASP A 45 4.60 2.67 -8.22
N ILE A 46 4.89 2.18 -7.02
CA ILE A 46 4.94 0.75 -6.73
C ILE A 46 3.57 0.10 -7.00
N HIS A 47 2.49 0.71 -6.52
CA HIS A 47 1.12 0.23 -6.77
C HIS A 47 0.78 0.25 -8.26
N ASN A 48 1.13 1.32 -8.96
CA ASN A 48 0.90 1.47 -10.38
C ASN A 48 1.70 0.45 -11.20
N PHE A 49 2.97 0.21 -10.83
CA PHE A 49 3.76 -0.87 -11.42
C PHE A 49 3.04 -2.22 -11.30
N CYS A 50 2.62 -2.59 -10.09
CA CYS A 50 1.97 -3.88 -9.83
C CYS A 50 0.66 -4.08 -10.63
N ARG A 51 -0.04 -3.00 -10.98
CA ARG A 51 -1.33 -3.01 -11.69
C ARG A 51 -1.24 -2.79 -13.19
N THR A 52 -0.07 -2.44 -13.71
CA THR A 52 0.12 -2.14 -15.14
C THR A 52 0.81 -3.32 -15.83
N PRO A 53 0.06 -4.18 -16.56
CA PRO A 53 0.60 -5.40 -17.16
C PRO A 53 1.82 -5.14 -18.05
N GLN A 54 1.79 -4.10 -18.87
CA GLN A 54 2.88 -3.75 -19.77
C GLN A 54 4.18 -3.48 -19.01
N ARG A 55 4.11 -2.71 -17.93
CA ARG A 55 5.29 -2.40 -17.09
C ARG A 55 5.85 -3.67 -16.45
N VAL A 56 4.99 -4.56 -15.95
CA VAL A 56 5.40 -5.83 -15.33
C VAL A 56 6.05 -6.75 -16.36
N PHE A 57 5.43 -6.91 -17.55
CA PHE A 57 6.00 -7.75 -18.60
C PHE A 57 7.36 -7.25 -19.10
N GLU A 58 7.49 -5.95 -19.35
CA GLU A 58 8.75 -5.34 -19.79
C GLU A 58 9.84 -5.49 -18.74
N PHE A 59 9.52 -5.21 -17.48
CA PHE A 59 10.45 -5.37 -16.36
C PHE A 59 10.91 -6.82 -16.21
N CYS A 60 9.97 -7.77 -16.17
CA CYS A 60 10.28 -9.20 -16.03
C CYS A 60 11.11 -9.71 -17.20
N LYS A 61 10.79 -9.30 -18.44
CA LYS A 61 11.60 -9.63 -19.62
C LYS A 61 13.04 -9.13 -19.50
N ARG A 62 13.23 -7.89 -19.05
CA ARG A 62 14.56 -7.28 -18.86
C ARG A 62 15.38 -7.99 -17.79
N LYS A 63 14.72 -8.45 -16.72
CA LYS A 63 15.35 -9.13 -15.57
C LYS A 63 15.43 -10.65 -15.70
N GLY A 64 14.84 -11.25 -16.74
CA GLY A 64 14.80 -12.71 -16.90
C GLY A 64 13.91 -13.40 -15.84
N ILE A 65 12.89 -12.70 -15.32
CA ILE A 65 11.97 -13.20 -14.32
C ILE A 65 10.67 -13.62 -15.00
N GLN A 66 10.05 -14.71 -14.53
CA GLN A 66 8.75 -15.14 -15.02
C GLN A 66 7.64 -14.22 -14.53
N PRO A 67 6.89 -13.51 -15.40
CA PRO A 67 5.81 -12.64 -14.98
C PRO A 67 4.56 -13.42 -14.56
N PRO A 68 3.60 -12.78 -13.86
CA PRO A 68 2.24 -13.30 -13.73
C PRO A 68 1.61 -13.51 -15.11
N PRO A 69 0.69 -14.48 -15.28
CA PRO A 69 0.06 -14.78 -16.58
C PRO A 69 -0.68 -13.58 -17.19
N ASP A 70 -1.31 -12.76 -16.36
CA ASP A 70 -2.04 -11.54 -16.73
C ASP A 70 -1.21 -10.26 -16.62
N GLY A 71 0.06 -10.38 -16.18
CA GLY A 71 0.92 -9.22 -15.93
C GLY A 71 0.53 -8.39 -14.73
N ILE A 72 -0.38 -8.88 -13.86
CA ILE A 72 -0.84 -8.16 -12.68
C ILE A 72 -0.26 -8.81 -11.43
N ILE A 73 0.34 -8.02 -10.56
CA ILE A 73 0.76 -8.45 -9.23
C ILE A 73 -0.37 -8.07 -8.26
N PRO A 74 -1.11 -9.05 -7.70
CA PRO A 74 -2.22 -8.76 -6.81
C PRO A 74 -1.75 -8.04 -5.55
N LEU A 75 -2.45 -6.94 -5.24
CA LEU A 75 -2.27 -6.13 -4.03
C LEU A 75 -3.53 -6.23 -3.15
N GLY A 76 -3.32 -6.13 -1.84
CA GLY A 76 -4.43 -6.00 -0.90
C GLY A 76 -5.12 -4.62 -0.97
N PRO A 77 -6.23 -4.45 -0.26
CA PRO A 77 -7.04 -3.22 -0.28
C PRO A 77 -6.41 -2.05 0.48
N GLY A 78 -5.23 -2.22 1.05
CA GLY A 78 -4.57 -1.30 1.95
C GLY A 78 -4.75 -1.69 3.41
N ARG A 79 -3.89 -1.18 4.27
CA ARG A 79 -3.83 -1.49 5.71
C ARG A 79 -3.52 -0.25 6.53
N GLY A 80 -3.69 -0.39 7.85
CA GLY A 80 -3.22 0.59 8.82
C GLY A 80 -3.89 1.95 8.70
N SER A 81 -3.17 2.98 9.08
CA SER A 81 -3.66 4.36 9.14
C SER A 81 -3.85 5.02 7.78
N ALA A 82 -3.18 4.53 6.74
CA ALA A 82 -3.29 5.08 5.38
C ALA A 82 -4.72 5.04 4.82
N GLY A 83 -5.57 4.12 5.33
CA GLY A 83 -7.00 4.08 5.02
C GLY A 83 -7.77 5.36 5.41
N GLY A 84 -7.22 6.20 6.30
CA GLY A 84 -7.80 7.50 6.67
C GLY A 84 -7.50 8.63 5.69
N SER A 85 -6.66 8.41 4.65
CA SER A 85 -6.29 9.45 3.68
C SER A 85 -7.10 9.36 2.40
N MET A 86 -7.79 10.44 2.05
CA MET A 86 -8.49 10.61 0.77
C MET A 86 -7.49 10.67 -0.40
N VAL A 87 -6.33 11.27 -0.20
CA VAL A 87 -5.25 11.31 -1.20
C VAL A 87 -4.79 9.88 -1.53
N CYS A 88 -4.54 9.03 -0.52
CA CYS A 88 -4.19 7.63 -0.74
C CYS A 88 -5.30 6.83 -1.43
N TYR A 89 -6.56 7.11 -1.12
CA TYR A 89 -7.72 6.49 -1.77
C TYR A 89 -7.83 6.89 -3.24
N CYS A 90 -7.73 8.17 -3.56
CA CYS A 90 -7.76 8.68 -4.95
C CYS A 90 -6.56 8.19 -5.78
N LEU A 91 -5.38 8.02 -5.17
CA LEU A 91 -4.22 7.41 -5.83
C LEU A 91 -4.33 5.89 -5.99
N GLY A 92 -5.38 5.27 -5.43
CA GLY A 92 -5.56 3.82 -5.46
C GLY A 92 -4.61 3.05 -4.54
N ILE A 93 -3.88 3.71 -3.66
CA ILE A 93 -3.04 3.06 -2.63
C ILE A 93 -3.93 2.29 -1.66
N THR A 94 -5.06 2.87 -1.27
CA THR A 94 -6.09 2.19 -0.48
C THR A 94 -7.39 2.03 -1.27
N GLN A 95 -8.24 1.07 -0.86
CA GLN A 95 -9.54 0.82 -1.47
C GLN A 95 -10.70 1.17 -0.52
N CYS A 96 -10.38 1.72 0.64
CA CYS A 96 -11.35 2.14 1.65
C CYS A 96 -11.61 3.64 1.49
N ASP A 97 -12.85 4.02 1.22
CA ASP A 97 -13.28 5.42 1.14
C ASP A 97 -13.35 6.02 2.56
N PRO A 98 -12.44 6.94 2.92
CA PRO A 98 -12.38 7.43 4.30
C PRO A 98 -13.58 8.27 4.72
N ILE A 99 -14.29 8.91 3.79
CA ILE A 99 -15.51 9.66 4.10
C ILE A 99 -16.64 8.69 4.38
N LEU A 100 -16.85 7.71 3.51
CA LEU A 100 -17.91 6.72 3.67
C LEU A 100 -17.82 5.97 5.02
N PHE A 101 -16.60 5.69 5.48
CA PHE A 101 -16.36 4.96 6.73
C PHE A 101 -16.03 5.87 7.93
N GLY A 102 -16.12 7.18 7.78
CA GLY A 102 -15.85 8.14 8.85
C GLY A 102 -14.44 8.06 9.43
N LEU A 103 -13.44 7.81 8.59
CA LEU A 103 -12.05 7.66 9.00
C LEU A 103 -11.35 9.01 9.10
N PHE A 104 -10.56 9.19 10.17
CA PHE A 104 -9.85 10.44 10.44
C PHE A 104 -8.45 10.44 9.81
N PHE A 105 -8.13 11.53 9.11
CA PHE A 105 -6.80 11.74 8.51
C PHE A 105 -5.70 11.90 9.56
N GLU A 106 -6.03 12.47 10.70
CA GLU A 106 -5.10 12.73 11.80
C GLU A 106 -4.50 11.44 12.40
N ARG A 107 -5.13 10.28 12.15
CA ARG A 107 -4.56 8.97 12.50
C ARG A 107 -3.43 8.55 11.55
N PHE A 108 -3.45 9.05 10.32
CA PHE A 108 -2.42 8.79 9.31
C PHE A 108 -1.31 9.82 9.40
N LEU A 109 -1.66 11.09 9.36
CA LEU A 109 -0.73 12.22 9.47
C LEU A 109 -1.29 13.26 10.43
N ASN A 110 -0.46 13.68 11.38
CA ASN A 110 -0.77 14.74 12.31
C ASN A 110 0.29 15.83 12.19
N SER A 111 -0.14 17.08 12.05
CA SER A 111 0.74 18.27 11.96
C SER A 111 1.66 18.46 13.17
N GLU A 112 1.27 17.92 14.34
CA GLU A 112 2.05 18.00 15.58
C GLU A 112 3.15 16.93 15.68
N ARG A 113 3.07 15.87 14.88
CA ARG A 113 4.01 14.74 14.90
C ARG A 113 4.73 14.63 13.56
N ILE A 114 5.89 15.24 13.43
CA ILE A 114 6.75 15.18 12.24
C ILE A 114 7.45 13.80 12.22
N ALA A 115 6.73 12.77 11.85
CA ALA A 115 7.30 11.46 11.54
C ALA A 115 6.82 11.06 10.15
N TYR A 116 7.67 10.39 9.37
CA TYR A 116 7.22 9.82 8.09
C TYR A 116 6.04 8.88 8.34
N PRO A 117 4.97 8.99 7.54
CA PRO A 117 3.84 8.08 7.64
C PRO A 117 4.28 6.66 7.29
N ASP A 118 3.67 5.69 7.95
CA ASP A 118 3.83 4.29 7.63
C ASP A 118 2.68 3.86 6.73
N ILE A 119 2.99 3.49 5.49
CA ILE A 119 2.01 3.00 4.52
C ILE A 119 2.27 1.52 4.28
N ASP A 120 1.44 0.70 4.92
CA ASP A 120 1.46 -0.74 4.74
C ASP A 120 0.56 -1.16 3.57
N PHE A 121 1.04 -2.09 2.77
CA PHE A 121 0.21 -2.77 1.79
C PHE A 121 0.60 -4.24 1.65
N ASP A 122 -0.39 -5.08 1.37
CA ASP A 122 -0.18 -6.50 1.13
C ASP A 122 0.12 -6.74 -0.35
N ILE A 123 1.10 -7.59 -0.61
CA ILE A 123 1.46 -8.04 -1.95
C ILE A 123 1.39 -9.57 -2.00
N SER A 124 0.91 -10.12 -3.11
CA SER A 124 0.85 -11.58 -3.32
C SER A 124 2.20 -12.23 -3.05
N GLN A 125 2.24 -13.20 -2.14
CA GLN A 125 3.45 -13.93 -1.77
C GLN A 125 4.14 -14.55 -2.99
N LYS A 126 3.36 -15.07 -3.93
CA LYS A 126 3.86 -15.70 -5.16
C LYS A 126 4.69 -14.75 -6.02
N TYR A 127 4.32 -13.47 -6.08
CA TYR A 127 4.93 -12.45 -6.95
C TYR A 127 5.68 -11.36 -6.19
N ARG A 128 5.78 -11.46 -4.86
CA ARG A 128 6.47 -10.49 -4.00
C ARG A 128 7.90 -10.20 -4.45
N HIS A 129 8.61 -11.22 -4.91
CA HIS A 129 9.98 -11.07 -5.40
C HIS A 129 10.12 -10.12 -6.59
N ILE A 130 9.09 -10.04 -7.47
CA ILE A 130 9.05 -9.10 -8.61
C ILE A 130 8.94 -7.67 -8.09
N GLY A 131 8.04 -7.42 -7.13
CA GLY A 131 7.88 -6.10 -6.50
C GLY A 131 9.17 -5.63 -5.81
N ILE A 132 9.81 -6.50 -5.03
CA ILE A 132 11.09 -6.18 -4.37
C ILE A 132 12.19 -5.87 -5.40
N ALA A 133 12.29 -6.68 -6.46
CA ALA A 133 13.25 -6.44 -7.54
C ALA A 133 13.00 -5.13 -8.26
N TYR A 134 11.73 -4.77 -8.49
CA TYR A 134 11.35 -3.48 -9.09
C TYR A 134 11.77 -2.30 -8.21
N ILE A 135 11.49 -2.35 -6.92
CA ILE A 135 11.87 -1.30 -5.97
C ILE A 135 13.39 -1.12 -5.94
N ALA A 136 14.13 -2.24 -5.84
CA ALA A 136 15.60 -2.20 -5.83
C ALA A 136 16.20 -1.65 -7.14
N ASP A 137 15.60 -2.00 -8.29
CA ASP A 137 16.05 -1.50 -9.60
C ASP A 137 15.74 -0.01 -9.81
N THR A 138 14.58 0.43 -9.31
CA THR A 138 14.11 1.82 -9.52
C THR A 138 14.76 2.80 -8.56
N TYR A 139 14.86 2.44 -7.29
CA TYR A 139 15.32 3.33 -6.22
C TYR A 139 16.75 3.06 -5.76
N GLY A 140 17.36 1.97 -6.23
CA GLY A 140 18.73 1.57 -5.93
C GLY A 140 18.82 0.57 -4.78
N GLU A 141 19.62 -0.49 -4.98
CA GLU A 141 19.80 -1.57 -3.98
C GLU A 141 20.34 -1.07 -2.63
N ALA A 142 21.14 0.00 -2.63
CA ALA A 142 21.70 0.61 -1.43
C ALA A 142 20.64 1.28 -0.52
N TYR A 143 19.44 1.56 -1.07
CA TYR A 143 18.35 2.24 -0.35
C TYR A 143 17.18 1.30 -0.03
N VAL A 144 17.30 0.02 -0.39
CA VAL A 144 16.23 -0.98 -0.18
C VAL A 144 16.74 -2.06 0.74
N ALA A 145 16.05 -2.26 1.87
CA ALA A 145 16.40 -3.30 2.83
C ALA A 145 15.18 -4.11 3.25
N GLN A 146 15.37 -5.38 3.47
CA GLN A 146 14.37 -6.22 4.13
C GLN A 146 14.60 -6.18 5.64
N ILE A 147 13.52 -5.92 6.38
CA ILE A 147 13.58 -5.95 7.85
C ILE A 147 13.66 -7.40 8.31
N ILE A 148 14.68 -7.71 9.09
CA ILE A 148 14.83 -9.03 9.73
C ILE A 148 13.84 -9.09 10.90
N THR A 149 12.95 -10.07 10.87
CA THR A 149 12.04 -10.36 11.99
C THR A 149 12.49 -11.63 12.71
N TYR A 150 12.66 -11.54 14.03
CA TYR A 150 12.91 -12.69 14.87
C TYR A 150 11.60 -13.14 15.51
N ASN A 151 11.11 -14.32 15.12
CA ASN A 151 9.96 -14.92 15.75
C ASN A 151 10.44 -15.79 16.92
N THR A 152 10.03 -15.46 18.14
CA THR A 152 10.21 -16.33 19.31
C THR A 152 8.94 -17.14 19.52
N LEU A 153 9.08 -18.46 19.56
CA LEU A 153 7.97 -19.34 19.92
C LEU A 153 7.71 -19.22 21.44
N SER A 154 6.50 -18.83 21.82
CA SER A 154 6.09 -18.89 23.22
C SER A 154 5.99 -20.34 23.68
N LYS A 155 6.12 -20.58 25.00
CA LYS A 155 5.97 -21.94 25.55
C LYS A 155 4.65 -22.59 25.15
N ASN A 156 3.55 -21.82 25.17
CA ASN A 156 2.22 -22.31 24.80
C ASN A 156 2.12 -22.64 23.30
N THR A 157 2.73 -21.82 22.42
CA THR A 157 2.77 -22.07 20.98
C THR A 157 3.54 -23.35 20.68
N VAL A 158 4.71 -23.55 21.33
CA VAL A 158 5.52 -24.77 21.15
C VAL A 158 4.74 -26.02 21.57
N VAL A 159 4.08 -25.98 22.74
CA VAL A 159 3.27 -27.11 23.23
C VAL A 159 2.13 -27.41 22.25
N HIS A 160 1.42 -26.38 21.79
CA HIS A 160 0.32 -26.55 20.84
C HIS A 160 0.81 -27.18 19.53
N ASP A 161 1.92 -26.68 18.96
CA ASP A 161 2.47 -27.17 17.70
C ASP A 161 2.96 -28.63 17.81
N VAL A 162 3.59 -28.98 18.96
CA VAL A 162 4.00 -30.38 19.25
C VAL A 162 2.79 -31.30 19.35
N LEU A 163 1.76 -30.89 20.11
CA LEU A 163 0.54 -31.69 20.26
C LEU A 163 -0.16 -31.89 18.91
N GLN A 164 -0.23 -30.83 18.09
CA GLN A 164 -0.84 -30.89 16.77
C GLN A 164 -0.05 -31.81 15.84
N THR A 165 1.28 -31.75 15.86
CA THR A 165 2.15 -32.61 15.05
C THR A 165 2.07 -34.09 15.51
N ALA A 166 1.88 -34.30 16.81
CA ALA A 166 1.72 -35.65 17.39
C ALA A 166 0.28 -36.20 17.27
N ASN A 167 -0.65 -35.46 16.61
CA ASN A 167 -2.06 -35.82 16.50
C ASN A 167 -2.76 -36.09 17.84
N VAL A 168 -2.32 -35.40 18.91
CA VAL A 168 -2.98 -35.48 20.23
C VAL A 168 -4.23 -34.58 20.19
N PRO A 169 -5.44 -35.11 20.50
CA PRO A 169 -6.63 -34.28 20.54
C PRO A 169 -6.52 -33.19 21.63
N ASN A 170 -7.04 -31.99 21.35
CA ASN A 170 -7.12 -30.88 22.31
C ASN A 170 -8.05 -31.21 23.47
#